data_d77b899b9cb0e6c1fa4017cdccad572f
#
_entry.id   d77b899b9cb0e6c1fa4017cdccad572f
#
_cell.length_a   1.000
_cell.length_b   1.000
_cell.length_c   1.000
_cell.angle_alpha   90.00
_cell.angle_beta   90.00
_cell.angle_gamma   90.00
#
_symmetry.space_group_name_H-M   'P 1'
#
loop_
_entity.id
_entity.type
_entity.pdbx_description
1 polymer ?
#
loop_
_entity_poly.entity_id
_entity_poly.type
_entity_poly.pdbx_seq_one_letter_code
_entity_poly.pdbx_strand_id
1 'polypeptide(L)'
;MFQPLFFLKVSVAVSVELWYMFVLQGGERMKYKLLKDLYDCFYTPPELSAQKQEIEECHRALSEALGKPERRLVLRIIDAKDRIAEDTSIDSFITGFELAWKLSMELNYYENERSVSCRTAMELRARFASKEEEK
;
A
#
# COMPACT_ATOMS: atom_id res chain seq x y z
N MET A 1 29.23 22.98 11.39
CA MET A 1 28.51 23.23 10.16
C MET A 1 28.48 22.00 9.25
N PHE A 2 28.43 20.82 9.83
CA PHE A 2 28.31 19.56 9.10
C PHE A 2 27.48 18.60 9.91
N GLN A 3 26.16 18.53 9.65
CA GLN A 3 25.35 17.33 9.95
C GLN A 3 23.83 17.49 9.70
N PRO A 4 23.36 17.56 8.46
CA PRO A 4 21.96 17.20 8.24
C PRO A 4 21.76 15.82 7.62
N LEU A 5 22.79 15.21 7.00
CA LEU A 5 22.63 13.93 6.28
C LEU A 5 22.70 12.69 7.19
N PHE A 6 23.38 12.78 8.34
CA PHE A 6 23.44 11.68 9.29
C PHE A 6 22.15 11.52 10.09
N PHE A 7 21.49 12.64 10.40
CA PHE A 7 20.19 12.65 11.10
C PHE A 7 19.06 12.09 10.23
N LEU A 8 19.08 12.34 8.90
CA LEU A 8 18.08 11.77 7.99
C LEU A 8 18.21 10.24 7.86
N LYS A 9 19.44 9.72 7.79
CA LYS A 9 19.68 8.26 7.72
C LYS A 9 19.29 7.53 9.00
N VAL A 10 19.55 8.12 10.16
CA VAL A 10 19.16 7.56 11.46
C VAL A 10 17.64 7.64 11.65
N SER A 11 16.99 8.71 11.19
CA SER A 11 15.54 8.89 11.28
C SER A 11 14.77 7.88 10.42
N VAL A 12 15.24 7.58 9.21
CA VAL A 12 14.61 6.59 8.32
C VAL A 12 14.84 5.16 8.85
N ALA A 13 16.04 4.85 9.31
CA ALA A 13 16.34 3.53 9.89
C ALA A 13 15.53 3.29 11.18
N VAL A 14 15.45 4.27 12.06
CA VAL A 14 14.63 4.20 13.29
C VAL A 14 13.14 4.10 12.96
N SER A 15 12.67 4.76 11.91
CA SER A 15 11.27 4.64 11.45
C SER A 15 10.96 3.25 10.90
N VAL A 16 11.89 2.63 10.19
CA VAL A 16 11.74 1.28 9.66
C VAL A 16 11.79 0.24 10.77
N GLU A 17 12.71 0.37 11.74
CA GLU A 17 12.79 -0.54 12.89
C GLU A 17 11.59 -0.38 13.83
N LEU A 18 11.14 0.85 14.09
CA LEU A 18 9.93 1.11 14.87
C LEU A 18 8.68 0.56 14.16
N TRP A 19 8.60 0.71 12.82
CA TRP A 19 7.53 0.12 12.03
C TRP A 19 7.58 -1.41 12.07
N TYR A 20 8.78 -2.00 11.96
CA TYR A 20 8.98 -3.45 12.04
C TYR A 20 8.65 -4.00 13.44
N MET A 21 9.06 -3.29 14.50
CA MET A 21 8.71 -3.60 15.89
C MET A 21 7.19 -3.43 16.13
N PHE A 22 6.57 -2.41 15.58
CA PHE A 22 5.13 -2.19 15.65
C PHE A 22 4.33 -3.29 14.93
N VAL A 23 4.83 -3.74 13.78
CA VAL A 23 4.24 -4.83 12.98
C VAL A 23 4.40 -6.19 13.68
N LEU A 24 5.52 -6.44 14.38
CA LEU A 24 5.77 -7.71 15.08
C LEU A 24 5.14 -7.81 16.48
N GLN A 25 4.88 -6.71 17.16
CA GLN A 25 4.41 -6.69 18.56
C GLN A 25 2.92 -6.38 18.71
N GLY A 26 2.28 -5.84 17.69
CA GLY A 26 0.84 -5.56 17.71
C GLY A 26 0.05 -6.74 17.19
N GLY A 27 -0.81 -7.34 18.02
CA GLY A 27 -1.72 -8.40 17.58
C GLY A 27 -2.46 -7.99 16.29
N GLU A 28 -2.80 -8.95 15.46
CA GLU A 28 -3.33 -8.78 14.09
C GLU A 28 -4.42 -7.70 13.92
N ARG A 29 -5.16 -7.42 14.96
CA ARG A 29 -6.22 -6.39 14.97
C ARG A 29 -5.71 -4.95 14.94
N MET A 30 -4.51 -4.67 15.44
CA MET A 30 -3.91 -3.33 15.42
C MET A 30 -3.06 -3.06 14.19
N LYS A 31 -2.59 -4.11 13.54
CA LYS A 31 -1.63 -4.07 12.44
C LYS A 31 -2.12 -3.26 11.23
N TYR A 32 -3.42 -3.24 11.01
CA TYR A 32 -4.02 -2.60 9.82
C TYR A 32 -4.93 -1.41 10.16
N LYS A 33 -5.02 -1.00 11.42
CA LYS A 33 -5.92 0.08 11.81
C LYS A 33 -5.60 1.39 11.06
N LEU A 34 -4.34 1.78 11.03
CA LEU A 34 -3.90 2.99 10.33
C LEU A 34 -4.17 2.91 8.82
N LEU A 35 -3.92 1.76 8.20
CA LEU A 35 -4.19 1.56 6.77
C LEU A 35 -5.70 1.56 6.48
N LYS A 36 -6.50 1.03 7.40
CA LYS A 36 -7.95 1.11 7.31
C LYS A 36 -8.44 2.55 7.48
N ASP A 37 -7.91 3.29 8.43
CA ASP A 37 -8.24 4.71 8.64
C ASP A 37 -7.86 5.54 7.40
N LEU A 38 -6.72 5.24 6.74
CA LEU A 38 -6.33 5.85 5.48
C LEU A 38 -7.29 5.48 4.34
N TYR A 39 -7.69 4.21 4.24
CA TYR A 39 -8.68 3.78 3.28
C TYR A 39 -9.99 4.55 3.46
N ASP A 40 -10.52 4.61 4.68
CA ASP A 40 -11.77 5.31 4.98
C ASP A 40 -11.70 6.82 4.67
N CYS A 41 -10.51 7.44 4.80
CA CYS A 41 -10.31 8.86 4.51
C CYS A 41 -10.13 9.18 3.03
N PHE A 42 -9.47 8.31 2.27
CA PHE A 42 -9.03 8.62 0.91
C PHE A 42 -9.72 7.81 -0.18
N TYR A 43 -10.31 6.68 0.17
CA TYR A 43 -11.03 5.87 -0.81
C TYR A 43 -12.38 6.51 -1.15
N THR A 44 -12.56 6.83 -2.40
CA THR A 44 -13.85 7.23 -2.94
C THR A 44 -14.37 6.11 -3.82
N PRO A 45 -15.47 5.45 -3.44
CA PRO A 45 -16.02 4.37 -4.26
C PRO A 45 -16.42 4.91 -5.63
N PRO A 46 -16.19 4.12 -6.70
CA PRO A 46 -16.60 4.50 -8.03
C PRO A 46 -18.14 4.63 -8.10
N GLU A 47 -18.61 5.55 -8.94
CA GLU A 47 -20.03 5.68 -9.18
C GLU A 47 -20.53 4.56 -10.11
N LEU A 48 -21.24 3.60 -9.55
CA LEU A 48 -21.80 2.43 -10.22
C LEU A 48 -23.31 2.53 -10.29
N SER A 49 -23.83 3.68 -10.73
CA SER A 49 -25.27 3.99 -10.74
C SER A 49 -26.09 3.01 -11.57
N ALA A 50 -25.58 2.63 -12.75
CA ALA A 50 -26.27 1.68 -13.63
C ALA A 50 -26.38 0.27 -13.01
N GLN A 51 -25.29 -0.23 -12.41
CA GLN A 51 -25.28 -1.54 -11.75
C GLN A 51 -26.13 -1.55 -10.48
N LYS A 52 -26.14 -0.45 -9.72
CA LYS A 52 -27.00 -0.30 -8.56
C LYS A 52 -28.48 -0.29 -8.96
N GLN A 53 -28.83 0.41 -10.03
CA GLN A 53 -30.18 0.43 -10.55
C GLN A 53 -30.65 -0.96 -11.02
N GLU A 54 -29.80 -1.70 -11.74
CA GLU A 54 -30.09 -3.06 -12.16
C GLU A 54 -30.35 -4.00 -10.97
N ILE A 55 -29.52 -3.90 -9.91
CA ILE A 55 -29.71 -4.65 -8.66
C ILE A 55 -31.06 -4.32 -8.03
N GLU A 56 -31.42 -3.05 -7.92
CA GLU A 56 -32.69 -2.61 -7.36
C GLU A 56 -33.91 -3.12 -8.15
N GLU A 57 -33.85 -3.09 -9.48
CA GLU A 57 -34.89 -3.61 -10.35
C GLU A 57 -35.06 -5.12 -10.18
N CYS A 58 -33.94 -5.87 -10.18
CA CYS A 58 -33.97 -7.31 -9.93
C CYS A 58 -34.49 -7.66 -8.53
N HIS A 59 -34.05 -6.92 -7.51
CA HIS A 59 -34.51 -7.12 -6.13
C HIS A 59 -36.01 -6.88 -6.00
N ARG A 60 -36.54 -5.85 -6.65
CA ARG A 60 -37.98 -5.54 -6.66
C ARG A 60 -38.79 -6.68 -7.31
N ALA A 61 -38.36 -7.13 -8.49
CA ALA A 61 -39.02 -8.22 -9.21
C ALA A 61 -39.02 -9.53 -8.38
N LEU A 62 -37.90 -9.87 -7.74
CA LEU A 62 -37.81 -11.03 -6.85
C LEU A 62 -38.68 -10.88 -5.61
N SER A 63 -38.76 -9.69 -5.04
CA SER A 63 -39.58 -9.42 -3.86
C SER A 63 -41.08 -9.56 -4.14
N GLU A 64 -41.53 -9.28 -5.36
CA GLU A 64 -42.91 -9.46 -5.80
C GLU A 64 -43.22 -10.94 -6.10
N ALA A 65 -42.27 -11.67 -6.66
CA ALA A 65 -42.46 -13.06 -7.10
C ALA A 65 -42.29 -14.12 -5.99
N LEU A 66 -41.50 -13.81 -4.95
CA LEU A 66 -41.07 -14.78 -3.93
C LEU A 66 -41.88 -14.65 -2.63
N GLY A 67 -42.02 -15.77 -1.93
CA GLY A 67 -42.58 -15.82 -0.57
C GLY A 67 -41.65 -15.20 0.48
N LYS A 68 -42.17 -15.00 1.69
CA LYS A 68 -41.40 -14.37 2.79
C LYS A 68 -40.09 -15.06 3.17
N PRO A 69 -39.98 -16.43 3.20
CA PRO A 69 -38.73 -17.11 3.54
C PRO A 69 -37.69 -16.94 2.43
N GLU A 70 -38.08 -17.01 1.15
CA GLU A 70 -37.19 -16.87 0.00
C GLU A 70 -36.66 -15.44 -0.10
N ARG A 71 -37.48 -14.44 0.15
CA ARG A 71 -37.04 -13.03 0.20
C ARG A 71 -35.95 -12.81 1.25
N ARG A 72 -36.04 -13.47 2.41
CA ARG A 72 -34.97 -13.39 3.43
C ARG A 72 -33.65 -13.98 2.95
N LEU A 73 -33.70 -15.07 2.16
CA LEU A 73 -32.49 -15.66 1.59
C LEU A 73 -31.84 -14.71 0.55
N VAL A 74 -32.63 -14.08 -0.29
CA VAL A 74 -32.13 -13.08 -1.25
C VAL A 74 -31.45 -11.93 -0.55
N LEU A 75 -32.06 -11.37 0.48
CA LEU A 75 -31.45 -10.28 1.27
C LEU A 75 -30.14 -10.73 1.93
N ARG A 76 -30.10 -11.93 2.48
CA ARG A 76 -28.86 -12.48 3.07
C ARG A 76 -27.74 -12.67 2.04
N ILE A 77 -28.08 -13.00 0.79
CA ILE A 77 -27.09 -13.10 -0.29
C ILE A 77 -26.57 -11.71 -0.64
N ILE A 78 -27.43 -10.71 -0.75
CA ILE A 78 -27.04 -9.32 -1.03
C ILE A 78 -26.11 -8.80 0.08
N ASP A 79 -26.51 -8.92 1.33
CA ASP A 79 -25.72 -8.51 2.50
C ASP A 79 -24.36 -9.21 2.57
N ALA A 80 -24.31 -10.51 2.21
CA ALA A 80 -23.06 -11.26 2.20
C ALA A 80 -22.14 -10.79 1.07
N LYS A 81 -22.68 -10.52 -0.12
CA LYS A 81 -21.91 -9.99 -1.25
C LYS A 81 -21.36 -8.59 -0.96
N ASP A 82 -22.15 -7.74 -0.32
CA ASP A 82 -21.71 -6.38 0.02
C ASP A 82 -20.55 -6.41 1.03
N ARG A 83 -20.62 -7.29 2.03
CA ARG A 83 -19.50 -7.51 2.96
C ARG A 83 -18.26 -8.05 2.26
N ILE A 84 -18.40 -9.02 1.36
CA ILE A 84 -17.26 -9.54 0.58
C ILE A 84 -16.64 -8.41 -0.27
N ALA A 85 -17.46 -7.57 -0.90
CA ALA A 85 -16.98 -6.46 -1.70
C ALA A 85 -16.21 -5.44 -0.85
N GLU A 86 -16.72 -5.09 0.33
CA GLU A 86 -16.05 -4.19 1.27
C GLU A 86 -14.71 -4.78 1.75
N ASP A 87 -14.73 -6.02 2.25
CA ASP A 87 -13.52 -6.69 2.75
C ASP A 87 -12.46 -6.83 1.65
N THR A 88 -12.87 -7.18 0.43
CA THR A 88 -11.97 -7.30 -0.72
C THR A 88 -11.38 -5.95 -1.12
N SER A 89 -12.16 -4.88 -1.04
CA SER A 89 -11.70 -3.53 -1.35
C SER A 89 -10.63 -3.06 -0.36
N ILE A 90 -10.86 -3.27 0.93
CA ILE A 90 -9.90 -2.93 2.00
C ILE A 90 -8.62 -3.77 1.85
N ASP A 91 -8.74 -5.07 1.64
CA ASP A 91 -7.60 -5.96 1.47
C ASP A 91 -6.76 -5.61 0.24
N SER A 92 -7.41 -5.28 -0.87
CA SER A 92 -6.74 -4.82 -2.10
C SER A 92 -5.97 -3.51 -1.87
N PHE A 93 -6.53 -2.58 -1.11
CA PHE A 93 -5.87 -1.33 -0.75
C PHE A 93 -4.62 -1.60 0.12
N ILE A 94 -4.74 -2.43 1.15
CA ILE A 94 -3.63 -2.79 2.04
C ILE A 94 -2.52 -3.49 1.25
N THR A 95 -2.87 -4.47 0.42
CA THR A 95 -1.92 -5.20 -0.43
C THR A 95 -1.22 -4.28 -1.41
N GLY A 96 -1.94 -3.36 -2.04
CA GLY A 96 -1.37 -2.35 -2.93
C GLY A 96 -0.39 -1.42 -2.22
N PHE A 97 -0.73 -0.99 -1.02
CA PHE A 97 0.14 -0.15 -0.20
C PHE A 97 1.42 -0.88 0.21
N GLU A 98 1.31 -2.15 0.65
CA GLU A 98 2.48 -2.98 0.98
C GLU A 98 3.39 -3.19 -0.23
N LEU A 99 2.81 -3.43 -1.41
CA LEU A 99 3.57 -3.57 -2.65
C LEU A 99 4.31 -2.28 -3.00
N ALA A 100 3.63 -1.14 -2.94
CA ALA A 100 4.24 0.17 -3.20
C ALA A 100 5.40 0.46 -2.24
N TRP A 101 5.24 0.09 -0.96
CA TRP A 101 6.30 0.23 0.04
C TRP A 101 7.52 -0.65 -0.28
N LYS A 102 7.32 -1.92 -0.62
CA LYS A 102 8.40 -2.85 -1.01
C LYS A 102 9.16 -2.32 -2.23
N LEU A 103 8.44 -1.87 -3.26
CA LEU A 103 9.04 -1.28 -4.45
C LEU A 103 9.85 -0.01 -4.13
N SER A 104 9.34 0.84 -3.26
CA SER A 104 10.07 2.03 -2.81
C SER A 104 11.39 1.68 -2.11
N MET A 105 11.39 0.64 -1.29
CA MET A 105 12.60 0.17 -0.62
C MET A 105 13.62 -0.40 -1.61
N GLU A 106 13.19 -1.17 -2.59
CA GLU A 106 14.07 -1.70 -3.64
C GLU A 106 14.68 -0.59 -4.50
N LEU A 107 13.90 0.42 -4.87
CA LEU A 107 14.39 1.58 -5.62
C LEU A 107 15.43 2.38 -4.84
N ASN A 108 15.20 2.62 -3.55
CA ASN A 108 16.15 3.29 -2.67
C ASN A 108 17.45 2.51 -2.54
N TYR A 109 17.39 1.18 -2.45
CA TYR A 109 18.57 0.33 -2.41
C TYR A 109 19.37 0.42 -3.71
N TYR A 110 18.70 0.33 -4.86
CA TYR A 110 19.32 0.45 -6.18
C TYR A 110 19.98 1.82 -6.40
N GLU A 111 19.33 2.91 -6.00
CA GLU A 111 19.90 4.26 -6.10
C GLU A 111 21.15 4.41 -5.23
N ASN A 112 21.14 3.84 -4.02
CA ASN A 112 22.31 3.85 -3.14
C ASN A 112 23.47 3.07 -3.73
N GLU A 113 23.27 1.87 -4.28
CA GLU A 113 24.31 1.08 -4.94
C GLU A 113 24.87 1.79 -6.17
N ARG A 114 24.00 2.39 -6.99
CA ARG A 114 24.41 3.17 -8.16
C ARG A 114 25.25 4.38 -7.76
N SER A 115 24.87 5.08 -6.70
CA SER A 115 25.61 6.22 -6.16
C SER A 115 27.02 5.83 -5.68
N VAL A 116 27.15 4.70 -4.98
CA VAL A 116 28.45 4.16 -4.54
C VAL A 116 29.30 3.78 -5.73
N SER A 117 28.76 3.06 -6.71
CA SER A 117 29.46 2.66 -7.92
C SER A 117 29.96 3.87 -8.74
N CYS A 118 29.14 4.90 -8.85
CA CYS A 118 29.52 6.14 -9.55
C CYS A 118 30.66 6.89 -8.83
N ARG A 119 30.63 6.99 -7.50
CA ARG A 119 31.72 7.60 -6.71
C ARG A 119 33.02 6.85 -6.88
N THR A 120 33.00 5.52 -6.78
CA THR A 120 34.19 4.69 -6.95
C THR A 120 34.79 4.86 -8.36
N ALA A 121 33.96 4.92 -9.40
CA ALA A 121 34.42 5.17 -10.76
C ALA A 121 35.04 6.57 -10.93
N MET A 122 34.50 7.60 -10.31
CA MET A 122 35.06 8.95 -10.30
C MET A 122 36.39 9.04 -9.57
N GLU A 123 36.49 8.40 -8.40
CA GLU A 123 37.75 8.33 -7.64
C GLU A 123 38.86 7.61 -8.39
N LEU A 124 38.53 6.52 -9.06
CA LEU A 124 39.49 5.81 -9.90
C LEU A 124 39.98 6.67 -11.07
N ARG A 125 39.07 7.36 -11.77
CA ARG A 125 39.44 8.28 -12.87
C ARG A 125 40.33 9.42 -12.39
N ALA A 126 40.03 10.03 -11.23
CA ALA A 126 40.87 11.07 -10.66
C ALA A 126 42.27 10.59 -10.32
N ARG A 127 42.41 9.37 -9.79
CA ARG A 127 43.72 8.75 -9.48
C ARG A 127 44.54 8.43 -10.73
N PHE A 128 43.90 8.04 -11.84
CA PHE A 128 44.59 7.82 -13.09
C PHE A 128 45.04 9.12 -13.75
N ALA A 129 44.21 10.18 -13.73
CA ALA A 129 44.58 11.47 -14.28
C ALA A 129 45.76 12.10 -13.56
N SER A 130 45.85 12.02 -12.23
CA SER A 130 46.97 12.55 -11.46
C SER A 130 48.30 11.83 -11.72
N LYS A 131 48.27 10.55 -12.13
CA LYS A 131 49.46 9.81 -12.50
C LYS A 131 50.00 10.13 -13.89
N GLU A 132 49.17 10.65 -14.78
CA GLU A 132 49.62 11.07 -16.13
C GLU A 132 50.29 12.45 -16.11
N GLU A 133 49.95 13.31 -15.13
CA GLU A 133 50.57 14.63 -14.96
C GLU A 133 51.96 14.58 -14.29
N GLU A 134 52.34 13.49 -13.64
CA GLU A 134 53.66 13.29 -13.01
C GLU A 134 54.73 12.73 -13.94
N LYS A 135 54.44 12.49 -15.20
CA LYS A 135 55.43 12.02 -16.21
C LYS A 135 55.84 13.14 -17.13
#